data_08185fdb1f1d5716b6e66a9e1b36b82d
#
_entry.id   08185fdb1f1d5716b6e66a9e1b36b82d
#
_cell.length_a   1.000
_cell.length_b   1.000
_cell.length_c   1.000
_cell.angle_alpha   90.00
_cell.angle_beta   90.00
_cell.angle_gamma   90.00
#
_symmetry.space_group_name_H-M   'P 1'
#
loop_
_entity.id
_entity.type
_entity.pdbx_description
1 polymer ?
#
loop_
_entity_poly.entity_id
_entity_poly.type
_entity_poly.pdbx_seq_one_letter_code
_entity_poly.pdbx_strand_id
1 'polypeptide(L)'
;MGKLVVSLDGVVIKEVQITKDKTTLGRRPYNDIVIDNLAVSGEHAVLQMVGQDVFIEDLNSTNGIYVKSKRVRRQHLNDGDVVVIGKHELIYMDERARFGRGHFAEAHAQPRPDEDA
;
A
#
# COMPACT_ATOMS: atom_id res chain seq x y z
N MET A 1 8.19 -6.67 -6.59
CA MET A 1 6.77 -6.66 -6.25
C MET A 1 6.55 -5.83 -5.01
N GLY A 2 5.32 -5.43 -4.79
CA GLY A 2 4.99 -4.59 -3.66
C GLY A 2 4.10 -5.27 -2.66
N LYS A 3 4.00 -4.68 -1.49
CA LYS A 3 3.05 -5.11 -0.48
C LYS A 3 2.40 -3.89 0.17
N LEU A 4 1.24 -4.12 0.74
CA LEU A 4 0.51 -3.10 1.47
C LEU A 4 0.43 -3.51 2.93
N VAL A 5 0.86 -2.63 3.81
CA VAL A 5 0.79 -2.84 5.25
C VAL A 5 -0.36 -2.01 5.79
N VAL A 6 -1.33 -2.66 6.41
CA VAL A 6 -2.50 -1.98 6.97
C VAL A 6 -2.30 -1.85 8.47
N SER A 7 -2.39 -0.62 8.98
CA SER A 7 -2.24 -0.37 10.40
C SER A 7 -3.38 0.49 10.92
N LEU A 8 -3.63 0.38 12.22
CA LEU A 8 -4.63 1.17 12.92
C LEU A 8 -4.02 1.59 14.25
N ASP A 9 -3.99 2.90 14.49
CA ASP A 9 -3.42 3.47 15.72
C ASP A 9 -1.99 2.97 15.99
N GLY A 10 -1.20 2.89 14.91
CA GLY A 10 0.20 2.48 15.01
C GLY A 10 0.42 0.98 15.11
N VAL A 11 -0.65 0.18 15.09
CA VAL A 11 -0.54 -1.27 15.17
C VAL A 11 -0.81 -1.89 13.81
N VAL A 12 0.12 -2.70 13.32
CA VAL A 12 -0.06 -3.41 12.06
C VAL A 12 -1.09 -4.52 12.26
N ILE A 13 -2.15 -4.48 11.47
CA ILE A 13 -3.22 -5.48 11.56
C ILE A 13 -3.19 -6.48 10.42
N LYS A 14 -2.58 -6.16 9.29
CA LYS A 14 -2.37 -7.13 8.22
C LYS A 14 -1.33 -6.64 7.23
N GLU A 15 -0.74 -7.57 6.50
CA GLU A 15 0.15 -7.30 5.37
C GLU A 15 -0.35 -8.09 4.19
N VAL A 16 -0.43 -7.46 3.03
CA VAL A 16 -0.98 -8.08 1.84
C VAL A 16 0.00 -7.89 0.68
N GLN A 17 0.41 -8.99 0.07
CA GLN A 17 1.25 -8.94 -1.13
C GLN A 17 0.38 -8.55 -2.31
N ILE A 18 0.90 -7.65 -3.14
CA ILE A 18 0.20 -7.20 -4.35
C ILE A 18 0.71 -8.05 -5.50
N THR A 19 -0.11 -9.03 -5.91
CA THR A 19 0.32 -10.07 -6.86
C THR A 19 -0.53 -10.14 -8.12
N LYS A 20 -1.59 -9.33 -8.22
CA LYS A 20 -2.48 -9.39 -9.37
C LYS A 20 -2.82 -7.98 -9.84
N ASP A 21 -3.43 -7.88 -11.00
CA ASP A 21 -3.68 -6.60 -11.66
C ASP A 21 -4.55 -5.68 -10.81
N LYS A 22 -5.52 -6.23 -10.10
CA LYS A 22 -6.42 -5.44 -9.28
C LYS A 22 -6.59 -6.09 -7.91
N THR A 23 -6.48 -5.27 -6.87
CA THR A 23 -6.67 -5.70 -5.48
C THR A 23 -7.70 -4.75 -4.87
N THR A 24 -8.86 -5.28 -4.50
CA THR A 24 -9.96 -4.45 -4.00
C THR A 24 -9.88 -4.29 -2.49
N LEU A 25 -10.30 -3.10 -2.04
CA LEU A 25 -10.32 -2.75 -0.61
C LEU A 25 -11.70 -2.25 -0.24
N GLY A 26 -12.23 -2.71 0.87
CA GLY A 26 -13.52 -2.24 1.34
C GLY A 26 -14.00 -3.00 2.54
N ARG A 27 -15.19 -2.60 3.01
CA ARG A 27 -15.79 -3.20 4.20
C ARG A 27 -16.42 -4.56 3.94
N ARG A 28 -16.89 -4.79 2.71
CA ARG A 28 -17.57 -6.03 2.38
C ARG A 28 -16.56 -7.20 2.33
N PRO A 29 -16.99 -8.39 2.78
CA PRO A 29 -16.06 -9.52 2.88
C PRO A 29 -15.56 -10.09 1.56
N TYR A 30 -16.20 -9.75 0.45
CA TYR A 30 -15.71 -10.20 -0.86
C TYR A 30 -14.52 -9.39 -1.38
N ASN A 31 -14.14 -8.31 -0.71
CA ASN A 31 -12.95 -7.55 -1.10
C ASN A 31 -11.68 -8.36 -0.82
N ASP A 32 -10.65 -8.10 -1.59
CA ASP A 32 -9.35 -8.74 -1.35
C ASP A 32 -8.76 -8.29 -0.02
N ILE A 33 -8.90 -7.01 0.30
CA ILE A 33 -8.48 -6.46 1.59
C ILE A 33 -9.73 -5.95 2.29
N VAL A 34 -10.11 -6.63 3.36
CA VAL A 34 -11.30 -6.29 4.12
C VAL A 34 -10.90 -5.38 5.27
N ILE A 35 -11.51 -4.20 5.31
CA ILE A 35 -11.35 -3.27 6.42
C ILE A 35 -12.71 -3.08 7.05
N ASP A 36 -12.96 -3.79 8.15
CA ASP A 36 -14.25 -3.83 8.80
C ASP A 36 -14.40 -2.62 9.72
N ASN A 37 -14.74 -1.49 9.12
CA ASN A 37 -14.92 -0.24 9.84
C ASN A 37 -16.02 0.56 9.15
N LEU A 38 -16.88 1.18 9.94
CA LEU A 38 -18.03 1.91 9.41
C LEU A 38 -17.65 3.12 8.56
N ALA A 39 -16.45 3.65 8.73
CA ALA A 39 -15.97 4.76 7.89
C ALA A 39 -15.50 4.29 6.53
N VAL A 40 -15.47 2.99 6.29
CA VAL A 40 -15.00 2.40 5.04
C VAL A 40 -16.21 1.93 4.24
N SER A 41 -16.27 2.37 2.97
CA SER A 41 -17.36 1.95 2.07
C SER A 41 -17.24 0.47 1.74
N GLY A 42 -18.38 -0.13 1.36
CA GLY A 42 -18.42 -1.55 0.99
C GLY A 42 -17.37 -1.89 -0.05
N GLU A 43 -17.25 -1.05 -1.09
CA GLU A 43 -16.20 -1.10 -2.09
C GLU A 43 -15.56 0.29 -2.08
N HIS A 44 -14.43 0.41 -1.41
CA HIS A 44 -13.86 1.72 -1.13
C HIS A 44 -12.82 2.16 -2.15
N ALA A 45 -11.90 1.26 -2.48
CA ALA A 45 -10.79 1.59 -3.35
C ALA A 45 -10.28 0.34 -4.05
N VAL A 46 -9.46 0.54 -5.07
CA VAL A 46 -8.79 -0.55 -5.76
C VAL A 46 -7.33 -0.18 -6.00
N LEU A 47 -6.46 -1.15 -5.75
CA LEU A 47 -5.06 -1.06 -6.18
C LEU A 47 -4.97 -1.63 -7.58
N GLN A 48 -4.32 -0.91 -8.48
CA GLN A 48 -4.12 -1.35 -9.85
C GLN A 48 -2.64 -1.45 -10.12
N MET A 49 -2.22 -2.61 -10.61
CA MET A 49 -0.83 -2.84 -10.99
C MET A 49 -0.73 -2.68 -12.51
N VAL A 50 0.09 -1.72 -12.94
CA VAL A 50 0.31 -1.44 -14.35
C VAL A 50 1.82 -1.61 -14.59
N GLY A 51 2.19 -2.71 -15.25
CA GLY A 51 3.59 -3.10 -15.29
C GLY A 51 4.08 -3.39 -13.89
N GLN A 52 5.08 -2.63 -13.44
CA GLN A 52 5.58 -2.76 -12.07
C GLN A 52 5.16 -1.59 -11.18
N ASP A 53 4.34 -0.70 -11.70
CA ASP A 53 3.84 0.43 -10.94
C ASP A 53 2.49 0.11 -10.31
N VAL A 54 2.24 0.67 -9.15
CA VAL A 54 1.00 0.46 -8.43
C VAL A 54 0.31 1.80 -8.22
N PHE A 55 -0.97 1.82 -8.53
CA PHE A 55 -1.83 2.99 -8.33
C PHE A 55 -2.96 2.60 -7.39
N ILE A 56 -3.42 3.56 -6.59
CA ILE A 56 -4.65 3.38 -5.83
C ILE A 56 -5.71 4.31 -6.40
N GLU A 57 -6.92 3.80 -6.53
CA GLU A 57 -8.04 4.57 -7.05
C GLU A 57 -9.23 4.45 -6.13
N ASP A 58 -9.84 5.60 -5.83
CA ASP A 58 -11.05 5.66 -5.02
C ASP A 58 -12.24 5.22 -5.88
N LEU A 59 -13.07 4.34 -5.34
CA LEU A 59 -14.26 3.82 -6.04
C LEU A 59 -15.50 4.62 -5.64
N ASN A 60 -15.37 5.94 -5.66
CA ASN A 60 -16.46 6.83 -5.32
C ASN A 60 -16.96 6.59 -3.89
N SER A 61 -16.02 6.39 -2.99
CA SER A 61 -16.33 6.12 -1.59
C SER A 61 -16.92 7.35 -0.89
N THR A 62 -17.62 7.11 0.20
CA THR A 62 -18.23 8.19 0.95
C THR A 62 -17.18 9.11 1.58
N ASN A 63 -16.18 8.53 2.21
CA ASN A 63 -15.20 9.31 2.97
C ASN A 63 -13.88 9.57 2.23
N GLY A 64 -13.67 8.92 1.09
CA GLY A 64 -12.50 9.16 0.25
C GLY A 64 -11.25 8.44 0.70
N ILE A 65 -10.19 8.67 -0.06
CA ILE A 65 -8.83 8.22 0.28
C ILE A 65 -7.95 9.47 0.33
N TYR A 66 -6.99 9.46 1.24
CA TYR A 66 -6.15 10.63 1.49
C TYR A 66 -4.68 10.26 1.41
N VAL A 67 -3.92 11.08 0.70
CA VAL A 67 -2.46 10.96 0.63
C VAL A 67 -1.89 12.32 1.00
N LYS A 68 -1.00 12.34 2.01
CA LYS A 68 -0.41 13.57 2.53
C LYS A 68 -1.48 14.60 2.87
N SER A 69 -2.54 14.15 3.54
CA SER A 69 -3.67 14.98 4.00
C SER A 69 -4.53 15.56 2.88
N LYS A 70 -4.37 15.08 1.65
CA LYS A 70 -5.18 15.52 0.52
C LYS A 70 -6.03 14.37 0.01
N ARG A 71 -7.31 14.65 -0.23
CA ARG A 71 -8.20 13.68 -0.84
C ARG A 71 -7.82 13.52 -2.31
N VAL A 72 -7.61 12.27 -2.73
CA VAL A 72 -7.23 11.97 -4.10
C VAL A 72 -8.19 10.98 -4.73
N ARG A 73 -8.35 11.05 -6.04
CA ARG A 73 -9.13 10.07 -6.79
C ARG A 73 -8.28 8.91 -7.23
N ARG A 74 -7.08 9.18 -7.64
CA ARG A 74 -6.13 8.19 -8.14
C ARG A 74 -4.73 8.68 -7.84
N GLN A 75 -3.89 7.79 -7.35
CA GLN A 75 -2.54 8.17 -6.93
C GLN A 75 -1.57 7.05 -7.24
N HIS A 76 -0.48 7.41 -7.91
CA HIS A 76 0.67 6.52 -8.08
C HIS A 76 1.37 6.36 -6.73
N LEU A 77 1.61 5.13 -6.33
CA LEU A 77 2.22 4.85 -5.04
C LEU A 77 3.71 4.59 -5.20
N ASN A 78 4.50 5.32 -4.42
CA ASN A 78 5.94 5.12 -4.32
C ASN A 78 6.23 4.45 -2.99
N ASP A 79 7.42 3.83 -2.88
CA ASP A 79 7.81 3.15 -1.65
C ASP A 79 7.69 4.09 -0.46
N GLY A 80 6.98 3.62 0.55
CA GLY A 80 6.76 4.39 1.77
C GLY A 80 5.56 5.30 1.77
N ASP A 81 4.85 5.40 0.65
CA ASP A 81 3.64 6.24 0.61
C ASP A 81 2.56 5.66 1.53
N VAL A 82 1.88 6.57 2.21
CA VAL A 82 0.82 6.21 3.15
C VAL A 82 -0.50 6.73 2.61
N VAL A 83 -1.48 5.83 2.51
CA VAL A 83 -2.85 6.17 2.14
C VAL A 83 -3.72 6.00 3.37
N VAL A 84 -4.52 7.02 3.68
CA VAL A 84 -5.43 6.96 4.82
C VAL A 84 -6.84 6.68 4.32
N ILE A 85 -7.45 5.65 4.88
CA ILE A 85 -8.85 5.29 4.62
C ILE A 85 -9.52 5.19 5.99
N GLY A 86 -10.40 6.16 6.26
CA GLY A 86 -10.96 6.27 7.60
C GLY A 86 -9.87 6.55 8.60
N LYS A 87 -9.70 5.67 9.58
CA LYS A 87 -8.61 5.78 10.57
C LYS A 87 -7.46 4.84 10.27
N HIS A 88 -7.56 4.07 9.21
CA HIS A 88 -6.54 3.09 8.85
C HIS A 88 -5.48 3.73 7.99
N GLU A 89 -4.23 3.34 8.22
CA GLU A 89 -3.11 3.76 7.39
C GLU A 89 -2.66 2.56 6.57
N LEU A 90 -2.53 2.78 5.27
CA LEU A 90 -2.10 1.76 4.34
C LEU A 90 -0.76 2.20 3.77
N ILE A 91 0.29 1.48 4.12
CA ILE A 91 1.66 1.86 3.75
C ILE A 91 2.08 0.96 2.59
N TYR A 92 2.39 1.59 1.45
CA TYR A 92 2.88 0.84 0.30
C TYR A 92 4.39 0.65 0.41
N MET A 93 4.82 -0.59 0.24
CA MET A 93 6.24 -0.94 0.27
C MET A 93 6.61 -1.57 -1.06
N ASP A 94 7.48 -0.91 -1.79
CA ASP A 94 7.96 -1.39 -3.08
C ASP A 94 9.28 -2.13 -2.87
N GLU A 95 9.22 -3.44 -3.01
CA GLU A 95 10.39 -4.28 -2.76
C GLU A 95 11.53 -3.99 -3.74
N ARG A 96 11.21 -3.52 -4.95
CA ARG A 96 12.25 -3.12 -5.90
C ARG A 96 13.10 -1.99 -5.33
N ALA A 97 12.44 -0.99 -4.75
CA ALA A 97 13.15 0.16 -4.19
C ALA A 97 14.04 -0.25 -3.03
N ARG A 98 13.60 -1.24 -2.24
CA ARG A 98 14.34 -1.66 -1.05
C ARG A 98 15.49 -2.59 -1.37
N PHE A 99 15.28 -3.55 -2.26
CA PHE A 99 16.32 -4.53 -2.58
C PHE A 99 17.22 -4.08 -3.71
N GLY A 100 16.67 -3.34 -4.68
CA GLY A 100 17.46 -2.86 -5.81
C GLY A 100 18.59 -1.93 -5.39
N ARG A 101 18.37 -1.10 -4.39
CA ARG A 101 19.39 -0.17 -3.91
C ARG A 101 20.39 -0.82 -2.97
N GLY A 102 19.97 -1.87 -2.28
CA GLY A 102 20.84 -2.54 -1.33
C GLY A 102 21.74 -3.58 -1.93
N HIS A 103 21.41 -4.05 -3.11
CA HIS A 103 22.07 -5.21 -3.69
C HIS A 103 23.52 -5.02 -4.03
N PHE A 104 23.92 -3.84 -4.28
CA PHE A 104 25.27 -3.56 -4.70
C PHE A 104 26.11 -3.04 -3.58
N ALA A 105 25.52 -2.90 -2.55
CA ALA A 105 26.22 -2.47 -1.36
C ALA A 105 25.98 -3.46 -0.30
N GLU A 106 25.43 -4.42 -0.69
CA GLU A 106 24.85 -4.97 0.07
C GLU A 106 24.75 -6.02 0.09
N ALA A 107 24.66 -6.37 -0.37
CA ALA A 107 24.40 -6.41 -0.56
C ALA A 107 24.64 -6.67 -0.22
N HIS A 108 25.06 -7.25 -0.23
CA HIS A 108 25.13 -6.69 -0.26
C HIS A 108 24.95 -6.41 0.45
N ALA A 109 25.01 -6.72 0.98
CA ALA A 109 24.79 -5.76 1.47
C ALA A 109 24.61 -5.81 2.07
N GLN A 110 24.70 -6.35 2.44
CA GLN A 110 24.53 -5.72 2.74
C GLN A 110 24.84 -5.61 3.14
N PRO A 111 25.46 -6.15 3.31
CA PRO A 111 25.57 -5.45 3.39
C PRO A 111 25.81 -5.35 3.63
N ARG A 112 26.24 -5.65 4.20
CA ARG A 112 26.34 -4.85 4.13
C ARG A 112 26.62 -4.42 4.32
N PRO A 113 27.13 -4.82 4.56
CA PRO A 113 27.21 -3.93 4.48
C PRO A 113 27.44 -3.68 4.36
N ASP A 114 27.72 -4.02 4.72
CA ASP A 114 27.69 -3.15 4.21
C ASP A 114 27.73 -2.97 3.82
N GLU A 115 27.91 -3.32 3.78
CA GLU A 115 27.69 -2.64 3.15
C GLU A 115 27.80 -2.24 3.00
N ASP A 116 28.27 -2.67 3.51
CA ASP A 116 28.20 -1.81 3.15
C ASP A 116 28.39 -1.62 3.22
N ALA A 117 28.99 -2.18 3.57
CA ALA A 117 28.91 -1.42 3.57
C ALA A 117 28.69 -1.26 3.47
#